data_17fe665599994928bdf6db3cbb308f35
#
_entry.id   17fe665599994928bdf6db3cbb308f35
#
_cell.length_a   1.000
_cell.length_b   1.000
_cell.length_c   1.000
_cell.angle_alpha   90.00
_cell.angle_beta   90.00
_cell.angle_gamma   90.00
#
_symmetry.space_group_name_H-M   'P 1'
#
loop_
_entity.id
_entity.type
_entity.pdbx_description
1 polymer ?
#
loop_
_entity_poly.entity_id
_entity_poly.type
_entity_poly.pdbx_seq_one_letter_code
_entity_poly.pdbx_strand_id
1 'polypeptide(L)'
;KYAAKISVDTSSIQYENDEVMKPEWGDDYSICCCVSATKTGQEIQLFGARANLAKTLLYAFNGGFDEKHRIQCGPKMERITSEYADYDEVIEKFDWWMDWLADIYVNVLNLIHYMHDKYYYEAAEMALINNDCERSFATGIAGFSHVVDSLSAIKYAKVKIIRDEEGITKDFEIEGDFPRYGNDDPRADELATWLLRTFFDKIRRRHTYRDSKPSTSILTITSNVVYGEATGATPDGRYAHTPVADGVSPSAGKDVNGPTAAATSVSRLDHFIVSNGTLFNQKFHPSALAGREGLEKFVALIRTFFDQKGMHMQFNVVSRETLLDAQAHPENYKHLVVRVAGYSALFT
;
A
#
# COMPACT_ATOMS: atom_id res chain seq x y z
N LYS A 1 22.99 -13.25 6.97
CA LYS A 1 23.16 -13.45 8.42
C LYS A 1 23.62 -12.17 9.12
N TYR A 2 24.67 -11.48 8.64
CA TYR A 2 25.10 -10.19 9.23
C TYR A 2 24.04 -9.10 9.07
N ALA A 3 23.43 -8.93 7.89
CA ALA A 3 22.35 -7.98 7.68
C ALA A 3 21.15 -8.27 8.60
N ALA A 4 20.77 -9.53 8.77
CA ALA A 4 19.70 -9.92 9.70
C ALA A 4 20.01 -9.52 11.15
N LYS A 5 21.27 -9.66 11.58
CA LYS A 5 21.70 -9.20 12.91
C LYS A 5 21.60 -7.68 13.05
N ILE A 6 22.01 -6.94 12.02
CA ILE A 6 21.89 -5.46 12.03
C ILE A 6 20.41 -5.05 12.08
N SER A 7 19.51 -5.73 11.37
CA SER A 7 18.07 -5.45 11.44
C SER A 7 17.50 -5.67 12.84
N VAL A 8 17.95 -6.72 13.55
CA VAL A 8 17.52 -6.98 14.93
C VAL A 8 18.02 -5.90 15.89
N ASP A 9 19.25 -5.43 15.68
CA ASP A 9 19.90 -4.51 16.60
C ASP A 9 19.50 -3.03 16.36
N THR A 10 19.16 -2.65 15.13
CA THR A 10 19.08 -1.23 14.75
C THR A 10 17.81 -0.82 13.99
N SER A 11 16.99 -1.74 13.52
CA SER A 11 15.83 -1.46 12.65
C SER A 11 16.18 -0.54 11.45
N SER A 12 17.40 -0.66 10.89
CA SER A 12 17.93 0.28 9.89
C SER A 12 18.07 -0.29 8.49
N ILE A 13 17.80 -1.58 8.29
CA ILE A 13 17.97 -2.28 7.01
C ILE A 13 16.62 -2.61 6.37
N GLN A 14 16.55 -2.43 5.07
CA GLN A 14 15.55 -3.05 4.20
C GLN A 14 16.22 -4.09 3.31
N TYR A 15 15.42 -5.01 2.81
CA TYR A 15 15.83 -6.08 1.91
C TYR A 15 15.06 -5.97 0.61
N GLU A 16 15.78 -6.07 -0.50
CA GLU A 16 15.23 -6.06 -1.85
C GLU A 16 15.60 -7.35 -2.57
N ASN A 17 14.73 -7.79 -3.47
CA ASN A 17 14.89 -9.04 -4.19
C ASN A 17 15.43 -8.78 -5.62
N ASP A 18 16.69 -9.08 -5.84
CA ASP A 18 17.35 -8.98 -7.15
C ASP A 18 16.61 -9.73 -8.26
N GLU A 19 16.05 -10.92 -7.95
CA GLU A 19 15.35 -11.72 -8.95
C GLU A 19 14.07 -11.08 -9.46
N VAL A 20 13.48 -10.15 -8.69
CA VAL A 20 12.33 -9.35 -9.09
C VAL A 20 12.76 -8.04 -9.74
N MET A 21 13.88 -7.45 -9.29
CA MET A 21 14.36 -6.15 -9.77
C MET A 21 15.09 -6.25 -11.12
N LYS A 22 16.01 -7.19 -11.26
CA LYS A 22 16.87 -7.31 -12.45
C LYS A 22 16.16 -7.50 -13.79
N PRO A 23 15.04 -8.24 -13.89
CA PRO A 23 14.32 -8.36 -15.16
C PRO A 23 13.85 -7.02 -15.74
N GLU A 24 13.53 -6.05 -14.89
CA GLU A 24 13.07 -4.72 -15.32
C GLU A 24 14.22 -3.72 -15.48
N TRP A 25 15.15 -3.69 -14.51
CA TRP A 25 16.19 -2.65 -14.45
C TRP A 25 17.60 -3.10 -14.82
N GLY A 26 17.82 -4.40 -15.04
CA GLY A 26 19.17 -4.95 -15.31
C GLY A 26 20.02 -5.02 -14.05
N ASP A 27 21.33 -5.15 -14.24
CA ASP A 27 22.30 -5.30 -13.13
C ASP A 27 22.72 -3.96 -12.50
N ASP A 28 22.52 -2.85 -13.22
CA ASP A 28 22.91 -1.50 -12.79
C ASP A 28 21.69 -0.67 -12.39
N TYR A 29 21.07 -1.04 -11.28
CA TYR A 29 19.95 -0.32 -10.69
C TYR A 29 20.26 0.17 -9.27
N SER A 30 19.56 1.19 -8.85
CA SER A 30 19.58 1.69 -7.48
C SER A 30 18.16 1.88 -6.95
N ILE A 31 18.03 1.91 -5.62
CA ILE A 31 16.76 2.28 -4.99
C ILE A 31 16.71 3.80 -4.89
N CYS A 32 15.89 4.43 -5.72
CA CYS A 32 15.83 5.88 -5.87
C CYS A 32 14.94 6.59 -4.83
N CYS A 33 14.06 5.84 -4.17
CA CYS A 33 13.14 6.34 -3.15
C CYS A 33 13.09 5.36 -1.97
N CYS A 34 11.89 5.03 -1.46
CA CYS A 34 11.74 4.09 -0.34
C CYS A 34 11.96 2.64 -0.75
N VAL A 35 11.39 2.24 -1.89
CA VAL A 35 11.38 0.85 -2.41
C VAL A 35 11.40 0.82 -3.95
N SER A 36 11.39 1.96 -4.61
CA SER A 36 11.35 2.06 -6.07
C SER A 36 12.75 1.89 -6.62
N ALA A 37 12.93 0.93 -7.53
CA ALA A 37 14.16 0.81 -8.29
C ALA A 37 14.15 1.75 -9.51
N THR A 38 15.34 2.11 -10.00
CA THR A 38 15.55 2.90 -11.19
C THR A 38 16.88 2.51 -11.86
N LYS A 39 16.96 2.58 -13.18
CA LYS A 39 18.23 2.42 -13.90
C LYS A 39 19.15 3.59 -13.61
N THR A 40 20.31 3.30 -13.05
CA THR A 40 21.25 4.33 -12.61
C THR A 40 21.70 5.21 -13.77
N GLY A 41 21.41 6.51 -13.72
CA GLY A 41 21.77 7.48 -14.74
C GLY A 41 21.09 7.33 -16.10
N GLN A 42 20.04 6.50 -16.22
CA GLN A 42 19.35 6.23 -17.48
C GLN A 42 17.83 6.39 -17.38
N GLU A 43 17.28 6.58 -16.19
CA GLU A 43 15.84 6.65 -15.98
C GLU A 43 15.42 7.88 -15.18
N ILE A 44 14.33 8.51 -15.61
CA ILE A 44 13.58 9.51 -14.84
C ILE A 44 12.28 8.87 -14.35
N GLN A 45 12.04 8.92 -13.04
CA GLN A 45 10.80 8.46 -12.46
C GLN A 45 9.84 9.63 -12.26
N LEU A 46 8.75 9.65 -13.04
CA LEU A 46 7.69 10.63 -12.92
C LEU A 46 6.72 10.18 -11.83
N PHE A 47 6.84 10.75 -10.64
CA PHE A 47 6.02 10.42 -9.48
C PHE A 47 5.21 11.62 -8.99
N GLY A 48 3.99 11.40 -8.51
CA GLY A 48 3.12 12.44 -7.97
C GLY A 48 2.44 12.02 -6.68
N ALA A 49 1.26 11.46 -6.79
CA ALA A 49 0.40 11.11 -5.66
C ALA A 49 -0.01 9.62 -5.69
N ARG A 50 -0.78 9.19 -4.69
CA ARG A 50 -1.35 7.83 -4.62
C ARG A 50 -2.86 7.88 -4.72
N ALA A 51 -3.44 6.84 -5.32
CA ALA A 51 -4.88 6.64 -5.39
C ALA A 51 -5.38 6.01 -4.08
N ASN A 52 -6.32 6.66 -3.40
CA ASN A 52 -6.96 6.13 -2.20
C ASN A 52 -8.12 5.21 -2.57
N LEU A 53 -7.86 3.91 -2.72
CA LEU A 53 -8.89 2.95 -3.13
C LEU A 53 -9.92 2.68 -2.04
N ALA A 54 -9.59 2.84 -0.76
CA ALA A 54 -10.56 2.71 0.33
C ALA A 54 -11.62 3.83 0.27
N LYS A 55 -11.22 5.05 -0.06
CA LYS A 55 -12.15 6.16 -0.31
C LYS A 55 -12.99 5.91 -1.57
N THR A 56 -12.39 5.38 -2.61
CA THR A 56 -13.06 5.04 -3.86
C THR A 56 -14.13 3.97 -3.68
N LEU A 57 -13.88 2.99 -2.80
CA LEU A 57 -14.90 2.01 -2.42
C LEU A 57 -16.12 2.68 -1.77
N LEU A 58 -15.92 3.68 -0.90
CA LEU A 58 -17.03 4.44 -0.32
C LEU A 58 -17.81 5.27 -1.35
N TYR A 59 -17.16 5.72 -2.43
CA TYR A 59 -17.87 6.35 -3.56
C TYR A 59 -18.79 5.37 -4.27
N ALA A 60 -18.45 4.07 -4.34
CA ALA A 60 -19.36 3.06 -4.86
C ALA A 60 -20.63 2.94 -4.02
N PHE A 61 -20.54 3.02 -2.69
CA PHE A 61 -21.70 3.02 -1.81
C PHE A 61 -22.52 4.30 -1.91
N ASN A 62 -21.87 5.45 -2.02
CA ASN A 62 -22.47 6.77 -1.90
C ASN A 62 -22.73 7.46 -3.26
N GLY A 63 -22.55 6.77 -4.38
CA GLY A 63 -22.78 7.34 -5.72
C GLY A 63 -21.90 8.56 -6.02
N GLY A 64 -20.63 8.54 -5.56
CA GLY A 64 -19.65 9.61 -5.74
C GLY A 64 -19.77 10.76 -4.76
N PHE A 65 -20.61 10.65 -3.75
CA PHE A 65 -20.70 11.65 -2.68
C PHE A 65 -19.67 11.38 -1.59
N ASP A 66 -18.94 12.42 -1.19
CA ASP A 66 -17.93 12.36 -0.14
C ASP A 66 -18.59 12.44 1.25
N GLU A 67 -18.47 11.36 2.03
CA GLU A 67 -19.10 11.23 3.33
C GLU A 67 -18.50 12.16 4.39
N LYS A 68 -17.24 12.57 4.22
CA LYS A 68 -16.54 13.50 5.14
C LYS A 68 -16.82 14.96 4.82
N HIS A 69 -16.61 15.37 3.56
CA HIS A 69 -16.72 16.76 3.15
C HIS A 69 -18.14 17.15 2.73
N ARG A 70 -19.05 16.18 2.62
CA ARG A 70 -20.46 16.38 2.28
C ARG A 70 -20.67 17.06 0.93
N ILE A 71 -19.86 16.67 -0.06
CA ILE A 71 -19.92 17.20 -1.43
C ILE A 71 -19.94 16.08 -2.46
N GLN A 72 -20.49 16.35 -3.63
CA GLN A 72 -20.39 15.46 -4.78
C GLN A 72 -19.02 15.63 -5.42
N CYS A 73 -18.15 14.60 -5.30
CA CYS A 73 -16.77 14.64 -5.79
C CYS A 73 -16.61 14.08 -7.21
N GLY A 74 -17.44 13.15 -7.61
CA GLY A 74 -17.41 12.52 -8.92
C GLY A 74 -18.76 12.63 -9.64
N PRO A 75 -18.94 11.96 -10.78
CA PRO A 75 -20.21 11.84 -11.45
C PRO A 75 -21.29 11.33 -10.50
N LYS A 76 -22.49 11.91 -10.58
CA LYS A 76 -23.59 11.44 -9.75
C LYS A 76 -24.10 10.10 -10.26
N MET A 77 -23.91 9.05 -9.45
CA MET A 77 -24.41 7.72 -9.71
C MET A 77 -25.46 7.31 -8.68
N GLU A 78 -26.17 6.23 -9.01
CA GLU A 78 -27.11 5.62 -8.08
C GLU A 78 -26.38 5.02 -6.88
N ARG A 79 -26.83 5.37 -5.68
CA ARG A 79 -26.29 4.87 -4.40
C ARG A 79 -26.74 3.42 -4.19
N ILE A 80 -25.98 2.67 -3.44
CA ILE A 80 -26.41 1.39 -2.89
C ILE A 80 -27.43 1.70 -1.78
N THR A 81 -28.68 1.27 -1.96
CA THR A 81 -29.77 1.57 -1.03
C THR A 81 -30.21 0.35 -0.21
N SER A 82 -29.76 -0.86 -0.55
CA SER A 82 -30.02 -2.09 0.18
C SER A 82 -29.54 -1.98 1.64
N GLU A 83 -30.23 -2.68 2.55
CA GLU A 83 -29.83 -2.73 3.97
C GLU A 83 -28.48 -3.43 4.18
N TYR A 84 -28.24 -4.47 3.38
CA TYR A 84 -27.02 -5.26 3.40
C TYR A 84 -26.28 -5.08 2.09
N ALA A 85 -24.94 -5.10 2.14
CA ALA A 85 -24.10 -5.03 0.97
C ALA A 85 -24.19 -6.33 0.17
N ASP A 86 -24.54 -6.21 -1.11
CA ASP A 86 -24.46 -7.29 -2.07
C ASP A 86 -23.11 -7.26 -2.79
N TYR A 87 -22.44 -8.42 -2.87
CA TYR A 87 -21.08 -8.49 -3.40
C TYR A 87 -21.02 -8.11 -4.88
N ASP A 88 -21.94 -8.61 -5.66
CA ASP A 88 -21.91 -8.41 -7.12
C ASP A 88 -22.24 -6.94 -7.45
N GLU A 89 -23.22 -6.34 -6.75
CA GLU A 89 -23.53 -4.91 -6.91
C GLU A 89 -22.32 -4.03 -6.49
N VAL A 90 -21.68 -4.33 -5.36
CA VAL A 90 -20.52 -3.56 -4.88
C VAL A 90 -19.34 -3.68 -5.84
N ILE A 91 -19.03 -4.87 -6.34
CA ILE A 91 -17.93 -5.09 -7.30
C ILE A 91 -18.19 -4.35 -8.60
N GLU A 92 -19.39 -4.42 -9.16
CA GLU A 92 -19.73 -3.71 -10.40
C GLU A 92 -19.55 -2.19 -10.25
N LYS A 93 -20.12 -1.61 -9.20
CA LYS A 93 -20.00 -0.17 -8.93
C LYS A 93 -18.55 0.22 -8.61
N PHE A 94 -17.84 -0.57 -7.82
CA PHE A 94 -16.46 -0.28 -7.47
C PHE A 94 -15.52 -0.38 -8.68
N ASP A 95 -15.72 -1.37 -9.56
CA ASP A 95 -14.94 -1.47 -10.80
C ASP A 95 -15.12 -0.24 -11.70
N TRP A 96 -16.33 0.28 -11.83
CA TRP A 96 -16.61 1.52 -12.54
C TRP A 96 -15.90 2.72 -11.87
N TRP A 97 -15.97 2.82 -10.53
CA TRP A 97 -15.32 3.89 -9.80
C TRP A 97 -13.80 3.84 -9.87
N MET A 98 -13.23 2.65 -9.92
CA MET A 98 -11.80 2.48 -10.17
C MET A 98 -11.41 2.96 -11.58
N ASP A 99 -12.25 2.74 -12.58
CA ASP A 99 -11.99 3.21 -13.94
C ASP A 99 -12.03 4.74 -14.03
N TRP A 100 -13.05 5.36 -13.45
CA TRP A 100 -13.15 6.81 -13.31
C TRP A 100 -11.96 7.42 -12.54
N LEU A 101 -11.59 6.80 -11.41
CA LEU A 101 -10.45 7.24 -10.63
C LEU A 101 -9.15 7.15 -11.45
N ALA A 102 -8.93 6.05 -12.16
CA ALA A 102 -7.73 5.87 -12.98
C ALA A 102 -7.62 6.96 -14.06
N ASP A 103 -8.73 7.36 -14.67
CA ASP A 103 -8.77 8.45 -15.65
C ASP A 103 -8.35 9.79 -15.02
N ILE A 104 -9.00 10.20 -13.94
CA ILE A 104 -8.67 11.43 -13.22
C ILE A 104 -7.24 11.40 -12.69
N TYR A 105 -6.84 10.28 -12.10
CA TYR A 105 -5.53 10.11 -11.48
C TYR A 105 -4.40 10.28 -12.49
N VAL A 106 -4.48 9.60 -13.64
CA VAL A 106 -3.48 9.74 -14.71
C VAL A 106 -3.48 11.15 -15.28
N ASN A 107 -4.65 11.76 -15.50
CA ASN A 107 -4.73 13.14 -16.01
C ASN A 107 -4.14 14.16 -15.04
N VAL A 108 -4.38 14.01 -13.74
CA VAL A 108 -3.78 14.89 -12.71
C VAL A 108 -2.27 14.71 -12.68
N LEU A 109 -1.75 13.48 -12.72
CA LEU A 109 -0.31 13.24 -12.79
C LEU A 109 0.30 13.81 -14.06
N ASN A 110 -0.33 13.65 -15.22
CA ASN A 110 0.10 14.26 -16.47
C ASN A 110 0.21 15.79 -16.35
N LEU A 111 -0.77 16.43 -15.72
CA LEU A 111 -0.75 17.87 -15.49
C LEU A 111 0.38 18.28 -14.53
N ILE A 112 0.60 17.53 -13.45
CA ILE A 112 1.69 17.78 -12.50
C ILE A 112 3.03 17.73 -13.21
N HIS A 113 3.29 16.69 -14.02
CA HIS A 113 4.55 16.52 -14.74
C HIS A 113 4.73 17.58 -15.83
N TYR A 114 3.65 17.91 -16.57
CA TYR A 114 3.69 19.04 -17.50
C TYR A 114 4.06 20.36 -16.81
N MET A 115 3.47 20.62 -15.64
CA MET A 115 3.78 21.86 -14.89
C MET A 115 5.21 21.88 -14.35
N HIS A 116 5.76 20.74 -13.93
CA HIS A 116 7.16 20.65 -13.56
C HIS A 116 8.07 20.96 -14.76
N ASP A 117 7.80 20.35 -15.92
CA ASP A 117 8.60 20.57 -17.12
C ASP A 117 8.51 21.99 -17.65
N LYS A 118 7.36 22.65 -17.50
CA LYS A 118 7.22 24.08 -17.82
C LYS A 118 8.26 24.94 -17.11
N TYR A 119 8.73 24.50 -15.93
CA TYR A 119 9.77 25.16 -15.15
C TYR A 119 11.12 24.44 -15.22
N TYR A 120 11.38 23.72 -16.31
CA TYR A 120 12.65 23.05 -16.63
C TYR A 120 13.07 21.91 -15.68
N TYR A 121 12.13 21.27 -15.00
CA TYR A 121 12.46 20.18 -14.07
C TYR A 121 13.16 19.03 -14.78
N GLU A 122 12.59 18.48 -15.85
CA GLU A 122 13.21 17.39 -16.61
C GLU A 122 14.52 17.82 -17.26
N ALA A 123 14.60 19.03 -17.80
CA ALA A 123 15.84 19.54 -18.37
C ALA A 123 16.98 19.66 -17.33
N ALA A 124 16.66 19.97 -16.07
CA ALA A 124 17.64 19.97 -14.99
C ALA A 124 18.10 18.54 -14.63
N GLU A 125 17.18 17.59 -14.58
CA GLU A 125 17.48 16.17 -14.35
C GLU A 125 18.33 15.59 -15.49
N MET A 126 18.03 15.93 -16.74
CA MET A 126 18.78 15.48 -17.92
C MET A 126 20.25 15.89 -17.91
N ALA A 127 20.64 16.91 -17.15
CA ALA A 127 22.05 17.27 -16.97
C ALA A 127 22.85 16.15 -16.26
N LEU A 128 22.18 15.27 -15.53
CA LEU A 128 22.75 14.19 -14.75
C LEU A 128 22.47 12.79 -15.32
N ILE A 129 21.72 12.71 -16.42
CA ILE A 129 21.21 11.47 -16.99
C ILE A 129 21.73 11.33 -18.43
N ASN A 130 21.86 10.10 -18.91
CA ASN A 130 22.26 9.79 -20.27
C ASN A 130 21.23 10.33 -21.29
N ASN A 131 21.70 10.66 -22.51
CA ASN A 131 20.85 11.16 -23.60
C ASN A 131 19.71 10.20 -23.99
N ASP A 132 19.88 8.90 -23.74
CA ASP A 132 18.87 7.85 -23.97
C ASP A 132 18.10 7.56 -22.69
N CYS A 133 17.28 8.52 -22.27
CA CYS A 133 16.56 8.49 -21.01
C CYS A 133 15.25 7.71 -21.13
N GLU A 134 15.09 6.67 -20.31
CA GLU A 134 13.80 6.03 -20.09
C GLU A 134 12.95 6.86 -19.10
N ARG A 135 11.63 6.82 -19.28
CA ARG A 135 10.67 7.49 -18.37
C ARG A 135 9.70 6.48 -17.80
N SER A 136 9.69 6.34 -16.49
CA SER A 136 8.67 5.60 -15.77
C SER A 136 7.61 6.54 -15.19
N PHE A 137 6.34 6.17 -15.35
CA PHE A 137 5.19 6.88 -14.80
C PHE A 137 4.75 6.19 -13.53
N ALA A 138 5.23 6.66 -12.40
CA ALA A 138 5.08 6.02 -11.11
C ALA A 138 3.71 6.35 -10.49
N THR A 139 2.86 5.35 -10.39
CA THR A 139 1.58 5.41 -9.69
C THR A 139 1.66 4.68 -8.36
N GLY A 140 0.63 4.79 -7.53
CA GLY A 140 0.59 4.10 -6.24
C GLY A 140 -0.81 3.95 -5.67
N ILE A 141 -0.95 2.95 -4.81
CA ILE A 141 -2.21 2.58 -4.15
C ILE A 141 -2.09 2.82 -2.65
N ALA A 142 -3.10 3.45 -2.05
CA ALA A 142 -3.33 3.54 -0.61
C ALA A 142 -4.63 2.84 -0.21
N GLY A 143 -4.69 2.29 1.01
CA GLY A 143 -5.84 1.57 1.54
C GLY A 143 -6.02 0.16 0.99
N PHE A 144 -4.98 -0.43 0.41
CA PHE A 144 -5.03 -1.72 -0.30
C PHE A 144 -5.65 -2.84 0.56
N SER A 145 -5.05 -3.15 1.70
CA SER A 145 -5.52 -4.24 2.57
C SER A 145 -6.93 -4.01 3.13
N HIS A 146 -7.31 -2.75 3.41
CA HIS A 146 -8.67 -2.44 3.82
C HIS A 146 -9.71 -2.69 2.74
N VAL A 147 -9.38 -2.43 1.47
CA VAL A 147 -10.28 -2.76 0.36
C VAL A 147 -10.40 -4.28 0.19
N VAL A 148 -9.28 -5.01 0.24
CA VAL A 148 -9.28 -6.48 0.16
C VAL A 148 -10.14 -7.07 1.27
N ASP A 149 -9.92 -6.66 2.52
CA ASP A 149 -10.67 -7.14 3.69
C ASP A 149 -12.15 -6.72 3.62
N SER A 150 -12.46 -5.52 3.09
CA SER A 150 -13.83 -5.07 2.88
C SER A 150 -14.58 -5.91 1.86
N LEU A 151 -13.97 -6.19 0.72
CA LEU A 151 -14.55 -7.07 -0.31
C LEU A 151 -14.71 -8.49 0.20
N SER A 152 -13.76 -8.97 1.00
CA SER A 152 -13.84 -10.26 1.67
C SER A 152 -15.00 -10.30 2.69
N ALA A 153 -15.16 -9.26 3.50
CA ALA A 153 -16.27 -9.16 4.45
C ALA A 153 -17.62 -9.21 3.73
N ILE A 154 -17.79 -8.43 2.67
CA ILE A 154 -19.03 -8.39 1.88
C ILE A 154 -19.32 -9.75 1.22
N LYS A 155 -18.28 -10.47 0.77
CA LYS A 155 -18.42 -11.75 0.07
C LYS A 155 -18.71 -12.94 1.00
N TYR A 156 -18.13 -12.95 2.20
CA TYR A 156 -18.11 -14.13 3.07
C TYR A 156 -18.81 -13.94 4.42
N ALA A 157 -19.14 -12.71 4.79
CA ALA A 157 -19.92 -12.39 5.97
C ALA A 157 -21.18 -11.62 5.57
N LYS A 158 -21.95 -11.16 6.56
CA LYS A 158 -23.13 -10.33 6.33
C LYS A 158 -22.81 -8.91 6.78
N VAL A 159 -22.74 -7.98 5.85
CA VAL A 159 -22.36 -6.60 6.09
C VAL A 159 -23.59 -5.70 5.98
N LYS A 160 -24.04 -5.16 7.10
CA LYS A 160 -25.15 -4.19 7.16
C LYS A 160 -24.58 -2.79 6.98
N ILE A 161 -25.25 -2.00 6.14
CA ILE A 161 -24.84 -0.62 5.81
C ILE A 161 -25.60 0.34 6.74
N ILE A 162 -24.87 1.05 7.58
CA ILE A 162 -25.44 2.07 8.47
C ILE A 162 -25.35 3.44 7.79
N ARG A 163 -26.49 4.09 7.60
CA ARG A 163 -26.60 5.38 6.94
C ARG A 163 -27.04 6.47 7.90
N ASP A 164 -26.69 7.70 7.57
CA ASP A 164 -27.22 8.88 8.23
C ASP A 164 -28.61 9.29 7.66
N GLU A 165 -29.15 10.40 8.16
CA GLU A 165 -30.48 10.91 7.77
C GLU A 165 -30.56 11.32 6.29
N GLU A 166 -29.43 11.62 5.64
CA GLU A 166 -29.34 11.95 4.22
C GLU A 166 -29.10 10.71 3.34
N GLY A 167 -29.05 9.52 3.94
CA GLY A 167 -28.82 8.25 3.27
C GLY A 167 -27.35 8.02 2.86
N ILE A 168 -26.42 8.77 3.45
CA ILE A 168 -24.98 8.59 3.24
C ILE A 168 -24.44 7.52 4.19
N THR A 169 -23.61 6.63 3.69
CA THR A 169 -22.98 5.60 4.49
C THR A 169 -22.09 6.22 5.56
N LYS A 170 -22.37 5.87 6.81
CA LYS A 170 -21.68 6.34 8.01
C LYS A 170 -20.82 5.27 8.65
N ASP A 171 -21.30 4.01 8.66
CA ASP A 171 -20.64 2.88 9.32
C ASP A 171 -21.13 1.55 8.73
N PHE A 172 -20.53 0.45 9.17
CA PHE A 172 -20.88 -0.90 8.78
C PHE A 172 -20.94 -1.82 10.02
N GLU A 173 -21.97 -2.64 10.11
CA GLU A 173 -22.06 -3.73 11.09
C GLU A 173 -21.80 -5.06 10.39
N ILE A 174 -20.88 -5.85 10.94
CA ILE A 174 -20.44 -7.11 10.33
C ILE A 174 -20.88 -8.26 11.21
N GLU A 175 -21.65 -9.17 10.63
CA GLU A 175 -22.09 -10.39 11.29
C GLU A 175 -21.44 -11.61 10.61
N GLY A 176 -20.68 -12.40 11.38
CA GLY A 176 -19.92 -13.55 10.92
C GLY A 176 -18.44 -13.28 10.69
N ASP A 177 -17.70 -14.36 10.44
CA ASP A 177 -16.26 -14.30 10.16
C ASP A 177 -15.99 -14.32 8.65
N PHE A 178 -14.87 -13.73 8.26
CA PHE A 178 -14.42 -13.69 6.88
C PHE A 178 -12.90 -13.79 6.79
N PRO A 179 -12.35 -14.33 5.68
CA PRO A 179 -10.92 -14.40 5.48
C PRO A 179 -10.32 -12.99 5.36
N ARG A 180 -9.18 -12.79 6.01
CA ARG A 180 -8.48 -11.50 6.00
C ARG A 180 -7.12 -11.64 5.32
N TYR A 181 -6.75 -10.64 4.56
CA TYR A 181 -5.45 -10.54 3.91
C TYR A 181 -4.31 -10.59 4.93
N GLY A 182 -3.24 -11.31 4.59
CA GLY A 182 -2.09 -11.52 5.47
C GLY A 182 -2.17 -12.75 6.36
N ASN A 183 -3.11 -13.66 6.11
CA ASN A 183 -3.28 -14.90 6.89
C ASN A 183 -3.07 -16.17 6.07
N ASP A 184 -2.48 -16.07 4.88
CA ASP A 184 -2.27 -17.19 3.94
C ASP A 184 -3.60 -17.89 3.56
N ASP A 185 -4.67 -17.10 3.42
CA ASP A 185 -5.98 -17.59 2.99
C ASP A 185 -6.18 -17.25 1.50
N PRO A 186 -6.27 -18.28 0.62
CA PRO A 186 -6.41 -18.06 -0.82
C PRO A 186 -7.59 -17.17 -1.20
N ARG A 187 -8.68 -17.20 -0.43
CA ARG A 187 -9.89 -16.41 -0.70
C ARG A 187 -9.64 -14.91 -0.58
N ALA A 188 -8.85 -14.48 0.41
CA ALA A 188 -8.46 -13.08 0.56
C ALA A 188 -7.32 -12.70 -0.41
N ASP A 189 -6.35 -13.59 -0.62
CA ASP A 189 -5.20 -13.35 -1.49
C ASP A 189 -5.60 -13.27 -2.97
N GLU A 190 -6.63 -14.00 -3.41
CA GLU A 190 -7.21 -13.86 -4.74
C GLU A 190 -7.87 -12.48 -4.96
N LEU A 191 -8.57 -11.96 -3.94
CA LEU A 191 -9.13 -10.61 -3.98
C LEU A 191 -8.02 -9.55 -4.03
N ALA A 192 -6.93 -9.75 -3.31
CA ALA A 192 -5.76 -8.87 -3.35
C ALA A 192 -5.12 -8.84 -4.75
N THR A 193 -4.93 -10.00 -5.36
CA THR A 193 -4.40 -10.12 -6.72
C THR A 193 -5.34 -9.50 -7.75
N TRP A 194 -6.64 -9.73 -7.63
CA TRP A 194 -7.65 -9.13 -8.49
C TRP A 194 -7.63 -7.60 -8.40
N LEU A 195 -7.64 -7.05 -7.19
CA LEU A 195 -7.64 -5.60 -6.96
C LEU A 195 -6.44 -4.92 -7.60
N LEU A 196 -5.25 -5.46 -7.36
CA LEU A 196 -4.01 -4.94 -7.90
C LEU A 196 -4.02 -4.93 -9.43
N ARG A 197 -4.31 -6.07 -10.06
CA ARG A 197 -4.32 -6.22 -11.51
C ARG A 197 -5.39 -5.35 -12.16
N THR A 198 -6.60 -5.37 -11.64
CA THR A 198 -7.72 -4.60 -12.19
C THR A 198 -7.41 -3.10 -12.20
N PHE A 199 -6.93 -2.56 -11.09
CA PHE A 199 -6.65 -1.13 -11.03
C PHE A 199 -5.45 -0.73 -11.89
N PHE A 200 -4.37 -1.54 -11.88
CA PHE A 200 -3.20 -1.26 -12.72
C PHE A 200 -3.51 -1.38 -14.22
N ASP A 201 -4.31 -2.35 -14.63
CA ASP A 201 -4.74 -2.49 -16.03
C ASP A 201 -5.58 -1.29 -16.50
N LYS A 202 -6.37 -0.70 -15.61
CA LYS A 202 -7.09 0.55 -15.89
C LYS A 202 -6.10 1.72 -16.11
N ILE A 203 -5.07 1.85 -15.29
CA ILE A 203 -4.02 2.86 -15.46
C ILE A 203 -3.27 2.68 -16.78
N ARG A 204 -2.85 1.46 -17.11
CA ARG A 204 -2.06 1.14 -18.31
C ARG A 204 -2.75 1.45 -19.63
N ARG A 205 -4.06 1.54 -19.66
CA ARG A 205 -4.85 1.88 -20.86
C ARG A 205 -4.87 3.38 -21.16
N ARG A 206 -4.32 4.22 -20.29
CA ARG A 206 -4.37 5.67 -20.41
C ARG A 206 -3.06 6.25 -20.94
N HIS A 207 -3.18 7.36 -21.66
CA HIS A 207 -2.02 8.07 -22.15
C HIS A 207 -1.27 8.75 -20.99
N THR A 208 0.02 8.51 -20.90
CA THR A 208 0.91 9.07 -19.89
C THR A 208 1.76 10.17 -20.45
N TYR A 209 2.19 11.10 -19.62
CA TYR A 209 3.04 12.22 -19.98
C TYR A 209 4.32 11.73 -20.68
N ARG A 210 4.59 12.23 -21.90
CA ARG A 210 5.72 11.85 -22.76
C ARG A 210 5.84 10.34 -23.01
N ASP A 211 4.71 9.65 -23.12
CA ASP A 211 4.64 8.20 -23.33
C ASP A 211 5.46 7.39 -22.30
N SER A 212 5.56 7.92 -21.07
CA SER A 212 6.28 7.26 -19.99
C SER A 212 5.64 5.93 -19.62
N LYS A 213 6.45 4.94 -19.27
CA LYS A 213 6.01 3.57 -18.95
C LYS A 213 5.27 3.53 -17.61
N PRO A 214 3.97 3.16 -17.57
CA PRO A 214 3.25 3.07 -16.31
C PRO A 214 3.83 1.99 -15.39
N SER A 215 4.05 2.35 -14.13
CA SER A 215 4.37 1.45 -13.04
C SER A 215 3.46 1.72 -11.84
N THR A 216 3.33 0.78 -10.92
CA THR A 216 2.53 1.01 -9.71
C THR A 216 3.27 0.57 -8.45
N SER A 217 2.88 1.15 -7.33
CA SER A 217 3.39 0.79 -6.01
C SER A 217 2.24 0.56 -5.02
N ILE A 218 2.50 -0.22 -3.98
CA ILE A 218 1.65 -0.28 -2.80
C ILE A 218 2.50 0.22 -1.63
N LEU A 219 2.51 1.54 -1.49
CA LEU A 219 3.40 2.27 -0.58
C LEU A 219 2.70 3.54 -0.10
N THR A 220 2.64 3.78 1.19
CA THR A 220 1.99 4.96 1.78
C THR A 220 2.96 5.90 2.50
N ILE A 221 4.13 5.43 2.91
CA ILE A 221 5.04 6.15 3.81
C ILE A 221 4.28 6.49 5.11
N THR A 222 4.25 7.77 5.52
CA THR A 222 3.44 8.27 6.63
C THR A 222 2.07 8.82 6.19
N SER A 223 1.83 8.91 4.89
CA SER A 223 0.57 9.44 4.34
C SER A 223 -0.64 8.52 4.55
N ASN A 224 -0.41 7.27 5.01
CA ASN A 224 -1.49 6.39 5.46
C ASN A 224 -2.39 7.05 6.51
N VAL A 225 -1.85 7.93 7.36
CA VAL A 225 -2.60 8.72 8.34
C VAL A 225 -3.54 9.69 7.62
N VAL A 226 -3.03 10.46 6.67
CA VAL A 226 -3.80 11.47 5.90
C VAL A 226 -4.87 10.80 5.05
N TYR A 227 -4.54 9.70 4.37
CA TYR A 227 -5.53 8.92 3.60
C TYR A 227 -6.61 8.33 4.49
N GLY A 228 -6.25 7.83 5.68
CA GLY A 228 -7.21 7.33 6.65
C GLY A 228 -8.10 8.42 7.21
N GLU A 229 -7.56 9.58 7.54
CA GLU A 229 -8.31 10.74 8.01
C GLU A 229 -9.35 11.21 6.97
N ALA A 230 -9.02 11.14 5.68
CA ALA A 230 -9.92 11.48 4.59
C ALA A 230 -11.01 10.41 4.32
N THR A 231 -10.95 9.24 4.94
CA THR A 231 -11.80 8.08 4.62
C THR A 231 -12.73 7.74 5.78
N GLY A 232 -14.02 7.60 5.51
CA GLY A 232 -15.05 7.12 6.45
C GLY A 232 -14.81 5.68 6.91
N ALA A 233 -15.71 5.09 7.67
CA ALA A 233 -15.66 3.69 8.05
C ALA A 233 -15.69 2.78 6.82
N THR A 234 -15.05 1.62 6.90
CA THR A 234 -14.98 0.66 5.79
C THR A 234 -15.56 -0.71 6.17
N PRO A 235 -16.09 -1.48 5.21
CA PRO A 235 -16.78 -2.76 5.46
C PRO A 235 -15.96 -3.84 6.18
N ASP A 236 -14.63 -3.68 6.28
CA ASP A 236 -13.73 -4.58 7.04
C ASP A 236 -13.74 -4.32 8.57
N GLY A 237 -14.48 -3.29 9.01
CA GLY A 237 -14.58 -2.86 10.40
C GLY A 237 -13.53 -1.81 10.82
N ARG A 238 -12.87 -1.15 9.86
CA ARG A 238 -12.02 0.02 10.16
C ARG A 238 -12.91 1.21 10.52
N TYR A 239 -12.61 1.86 11.62
CA TYR A 239 -13.31 3.07 12.07
C TYR A 239 -13.01 4.26 11.15
N ALA A 240 -14.02 5.11 10.98
CA ALA A 240 -13.87 6.36 10.24
C ALA A 240 -12.69 7.20 10.77
N HIS A 241 -11.97 7.81 9.84
CA HIS A 241 -10.85 8.74 10.10
C HIS A 241 -9.64 8.15 10.83
N THR A 242 -9.58 6.82 10.99
CA THR A 242 -8.37 6.14 11.48
C THR A 242 -7.39 5.88 10.32
N PRO A 243 -6.08 5.78 10.57
CA PRO A 243 -5.10 5.49 9.53
C PRO A 243 -5.45 4.23 8.72
N VAL A 244 -5.18 4.25 7.42
CA VAL A 244 -5.18 3.03 6.61
C VAL A 244 -3.89 2.24 6.85
N ALA A 245 -3.87 0.97 6.46
CA ALA A 245 -2.69 0.12 6.61
C ALA A 245 -1.47 0.70 5.87
N ASP A 246 -0.29 0.42 6.40
CA ASP A 246 0.97 0.88 5.83
C ASP A 246 1.38 0.00 4.63
N GLY A 247 1.46 0.63 3.47
CA GLY A 247 1.87 -0.03 2.24
C GLY A 247 1.06 -1.29 1.91
N VAL A 248 1.77 -2.36 1.60
CA VAL A 248 1.20 -3.67 1.27
C VAL A 248 0.94 -4.54 2.51
N SER A 249 1.31 -4.04 3.69
CA SER A 249 1.13 -4.77 4.94
C SER A 249 -0.35 -5.07 5.22
N PRO A 250 -0.67 -6.18 5.87
CA PRO A 250 -2.01 -6.44 6.37
C PRO A 250 -2.51 -5.32 7.28
N SER A 251 -3.81 -5.20 7.41
CA SER A 251 -4.44 -4.28 8.37
C SER A 251 -3.98 -4.59 9.80
N ALA A 252 -3.65 -3.56 10.57
CA ALA A 252 -3.03 -3.71 11.89
C ALA A 252 -3.82 -4.64 12.82
N GLY A 253 -3.16 -5.68 13.31
CA GLY A 253 -3.73 -6.68 14.23
C GLY A 253 -4.69 -7.67 13.58
N LYS A 254 -4.74 -7.74 12.25
CA LYS A 254 -5.59 -8.68 11.51
C LYS A 254 -4.82 -9.89 10.96
N ASP A 255 -3.50 -9.84 10.96
CA ASP A 255 -2.55 -10.90 10.57
C ASP A 255 -2.32 -11.91 11.71
N VAL A 256 -3.39 -12.59 12.11
CA VAL A 256 -3.41 -13.46 13.31
C VAL A 256 -2.67 -14.79 13.14
N ASN A 257 -2.37 -15.20 11.91
CA ASN A 257 -1.64 -16.44 11.61
C ASN A 257 -0.11 -16.28 11.62
N GLY A 258 0.37 -15.09 12.01
CA GLY A 258 1.79 -14.81 12.22
C GLY A 258 2.55 -14.34 10.98
N PRO A 259 3.84 -14.02 11.15
CA PRO A 259 4.62 -13.31 10.14
C PRO A 259 4.89 -14.12 8.86
N THR A 260 4.93 -15.45 8.95
CA THR A 260 5.09 -16.33 7.78
C THR A 260 3.86 -16.32 6.89
N ALA A 261 2.66 -16.38 7.47
CA ALA A 261 1.41 -16.27 6.75
C ALA A 261 1.28 -14.90 6.06
N ALA A 262 1.62 -13.82 6.79
CA ALA A 262 1.64 -12.48 6.21
C ALA A 262 2.62 -12.36 5.03
N ALA A 263 3.83 -12.92 5.16
CA ALA A 263 4.80 -12.96 4.08
C ALA A 263 4.31 -13.78 2.88
N THR A 264 3.65 -14.93 3.10
CA THR A 264 3.09 -15.74 2.02
C THR A 264 1.98 -14.99 1.27
N SER A 265 1.03 -14.37 1.97
CA SER A 265 -0.02 -13.56 1.33
C SER A 265 0.56 -12.43 0.48
N VAL A 266 1.57 -11.71 1.00
CA VAL A 266 2.22 -10.62 0.26
C VAL A 266 2.97 -11.17 -0.97
N SER A 267 3.67 -12.31 -0.86
CA SER A 267 4.43 -12.89 -1.97
C SER A 267 3.55 -13.40 -3.13
N ARG A 268 2.25 -13.63 -2.90
CA ARG A 268 1.30 -14.02 -3.96
C ARG A 268 0.92 -12.89 -4.91
N LEU A 269 1.19 -11.65 -4.52
CA LEU A 269 1.02 -10.52 -5.42
C LEU A 269 2.01 -10.61 -6.58
N ASP A 270 1.62 -10.09 -7.73
CA ASP A 270 2.49 -10.01 -8.89
C ASP A 270 3.48 -8.84 -8.73
N HIS A 271 4.63 -9.12 -8.12
CA HIS A 271 5.63 -8.09 -7.85
C HIS A 271 6.30 -7.52 -9.12
N PHE A 272 6.16 -8.19 -10.26
CA PHE A 272 6.65 -7.65 -11.54
C PHE A 272 5.77 -6.51 -12.06
N ILE A 273 4.45 -6.54 -11.79
CA ILE A 273 3.57 -5.41 -12.15
C ILE A 273 3.62 -4.27 -11.13
N VAL A 274 3.99 -4.56 -9.87
CA VAL A 274 4.18 -3.54 -8.83
C VAL A 274 5.62 -3.04 -8.85
N SER A 275 6.14 -2.80 -10.03
CA SER A 275 7.55 -2.47 -10.27
C SER A 275 8.02 -1.18 -9.59
N ASN A 276 7.10 -0.27 -9.23
CA ASN A 276 7.41 0.91 -8.43
C ASN A 276 7.46 0.62 -6.91
N GLY A 277 7.38 -0.63 -6.50
CA GLY A 277 7.68 -1.13 -5.16
C GLY A 277 6.49 -1.44 -4.26
N THR A 278 6.69 -2.45 -3.43
CA THR A 278 5.79 -2.82 -2.34
C THR A 278 6.48 -2.58 -1.01
N LEU A 279 5.90 -1.75 -0.15
CA LEU A 279 6.40 -1.58 1.21
C LEU A 279 5.78 -2.63 2.11
N PHE A 280 6.58 -3.60 2.52
CA PHE A 280 6.18 -4.61 3.50
C PHE A 280 6.94 -4.42 4.81
N ASN A 281 6.26 -3.84 5.79
CA ASN A 281 6.82 -3.53 7.11
C ASN A 281 6.30 -4.55 8.14
N GLN A 282 7.21 -5.29 8.76
CA GLN A 282 6.89 -6.23 9.82
C GLN A 282 7.46 -5.78 11.17
N LYS A 283 6.71 -6.04 12.23
CA LYS A 283 7.14 -5.76 13.61
C LYS A 283 7.36 -7.05 14.38
N PHE A 284 8.52 -7.17 15.00
CA PHE A 284 8.87 -8.30 15.86
C PHE A 284 9.12 -7.84 17.29
N HIS A 285 8.65 -8.64 18.24
CA HIS A 285 9.09 -8.50 19.61
C HIS A 285 10.55 -8.99 19.71
N PRO A 286 11.46 -8.26 20.40
CA PRO A 286 12.88 -8.63 20.49
C PRO A 286 13.14 -10.06 20.95
N SER A 287 12.32 -10.60 21.86
CA SER A 287 12.45 -11.97 22.35
C SER A 287 12.22 -13.05 21.28
N ALA A 288 11.43 -12.75 20.26
CA ALA A 288 11.16 -13.70 19.17
C ALA A 288 12.39 -13.94 18.28
N LEU A 289 13.30 -12.98 18.22
CA LEU A 289 14.52 -13.02 17.42
C LEU A 289 15.78 -13.20 18.27
N ALA A 290 15.62 -13.50 19.55
CA ALA A 290 16.75 -13.63 20.48
C ALA A 290 17.57 -14.91 20.21
N GLY A 291 18.87 -14.78 20.40
CA GLY A 291 19.81 -15.87 20.29
C GLY A 291 20.05 -16.37 18.85
N ARG A 292 20.74 -17.48 18.73
CA ARG A 292 21.11 -18.06 17.44
C ARG A 292 19.89 -18.61 16.68
N GLU A 293 19.00 -19.30 17.38
CA GLU A 293 17.80 -19.91 16.79
C GLU A 293 16.83 -18.85 16.25
N GLY A 294 16.56 -17.78 17.02
CA GLY A 294 15.73 -16.68 16.58
C GLY A 294 16.28 -16.00 15.31
N LEU A 295 17.60 -15.77 15.27
CA LEU A 295 18.25 -15.20 14.09
C LEU A 295 18.21 -16.15 12.88
N GLU A 296 18.34 -17.47 13.06
CA GLU A 296 18.25 -18.44 11.97
C GLU A 296 16.82 -18.52 11.41
N LYS A 297 15.78 -18.48 12.25
CA LYS A 297 14.38 -18.39 11.83
C LYS A 297 14.09 -17.09 11.05
N PHE A 298 14.65 -15.98 11.51
CA PHE A 298 14.51 -14.68 10.83
C PHE A 298 15.16 -14.69 9.43
N VAL A 299 16.35 -15.25 9.29
CA VAL A 299 17.02 -15.42 8.00
C VAL A 299 16.20 -16.35 7.08
N ALA A 300 15.60 -17.41 7.61
CA ALA A 300 14.75 -18.32 6.85
C ALA A 300 13.50 -17.61 6.33
N LEU A 301 12.84 -16.80 7.16
CA LEU A 301 11.67 -16.00 6.75
C LEU A 301 12.00 -15.11 5.55
N ILE A 302 13.09 -14.34 5.63
CA ILE A 302 13.50 -13.42 4.55
C ILE A 302 13.81 -14.19 3.26
N ARG A 303 14.54 -15.30 3.35
CA ARG A 303 14.88 -16.13 2.19
C ARG A 303 13.64 -16.74 1.55
N THR A 304 12.78 -17.37 2.34
CA THR A 304 11.55 -17.98 1.83
C THR A 304 10.65 -16.95 1.13
N PHE A 305 10.51 -15.75 1.69
CA PHE A 305 9.78 -14.69 1.04
C PHE A 305 10.35 -14.29 -0.33
N PHE A 306 11.68 -14.22 -0.45
CA PHE A 306 12.34 -13.89 -1.70
C PHE A 306 12.32 -15.05 -2.70
N ASP A 307 12.45 -16.30 -2.24
CA ASP A 307 12.27 -17.49 -3.07
C ASP A 307 10.85 -17.56 -3.67
N GLN A 308 9.85 -17.05 -2.94
CA GLN A 308 8.46 -16.88 -3.39
C GLN A 308 8.25 -15.63 -4.25
N LYS A 309 9.32 -14.92 -4.65
CA LYS A 309 9.28 -13.70 -5.49
C LYS A 309 8.69 -12.47 -4.82
N GLY A 310 8.62 -12.42 -3.50
CA GLY A 310 8.37 -11.16 -2.79
C GLY A 310 9.45 -10.12 -3.10
N MET A 311 9.07 -8.84 -3.22
CA MET A 311 9.99 -7.79 -3.66
C MET A 311 10.80 -7.18 -2.53
N HIS A 312 10.15 -6.74 -1.47
CA HIS A 312 10.74 -5.91 -0.41
C HIS A 312 10.26 -6.33 0.97
N MET A 313 11.15 -6.33 1.95
CA MET A 313 10.85 -6.44 3.38
C MET A 313 11.67 -5.47 4.20
N GLN A 314 11.05 -4.90 5.23
CA GLN A 314 11.73 -4.16 6.29
C GLN A 314 11.13 -4.48 7.66
N PHE A 315 11.86 -4.17 8.73
CA PHE A 315 11.52 -4.64 10.06
C PHE A 315 11.66 -3.57 11.13
N ASN A 316 10.75 -3.62 12.12
CA ASN A 316 10.90 -2.99 13.42
C ASN A 316 11.01 -4.08 14.49
N VAL A 317 12.13 -4.11 15.20
CA VAL A 317 12.36 -5.05 16.29
C VAL A 317 12.31 -4.27 17.60
N VAL A 318 11.09 -4.06 18.07
CA VAL A 318 10.81 -3.25 19.27
C VAL A 318 9.54 -3.75 19.95
N SER A 319 9.51 -3.77 21.27
CA SER A 319 8.31 -4.19 22.00
C SER A 319 7.28 -3.05 22.07
N ARG A 320 6.01 -3.42 22.25
CA ARG A 320 4.93 -2.46 22.47
C ARG A 320 5.15 -1.65 23.74
N GLU A 321 5.63 -2.31 24.78
CA GLU A 321 5.93 -1.70 26.09
C GLU A 321 7.00 -0.60 25.94
N THR A 322 8.07 -0.88 25.19
CA THR A 322 9.11 0.11 24.88
C THR A 322 8.53 1.33 24.15
N LEU A 323 7.65 1.13 23.18
CA LEU A 323 7.05 2.25 22.43
C LEU A 323 6.12 3.08 23.32
N LEU A 324 5.32 2.45 24.18
CA LEU A 324 4.42 3.15 25.10
C LEU A 324 5.21 3.93 26.16
N ASP A 325 6.26 3.33 26.71
CA ASP A 325 7.12 4.01 27.66
C ASP A 325 7.88 5.18 27.01
N ALA A 326 8.32 5.03 25.76
CA ALA A 326 8.94 6.10 25.00
C ALA A 326 7.97 7.26 24.68
N GLN A 327 6.68 6.99 24.54
CA GLN A 327 5.67 8.05 24.42
C GLN A 327 5.45 8.81 25.74
N ALA A 328 5.49 8.09 26.86
CA ALA A 328 5.30 8.67 28.19
C ALA A 328 6.57 9.43 28.69
N HIS A 329 7.75 8.92 28.34
CA HIS A 329 9.05 9.38 28.85
C HIS A 329 10.06 9.58 27.70
N PRO A 330 9.81 10.49 26.72
CA PRO A 330 10.63 10.64 25.52
C PRO A 330 12.09 10.97 25.80
N GLU A 331 12.36 11.62 26.92
CA GLU A 331 13.71 11.97 27.36
C GLU A 331 14.63 10.76 27.62
N ASN A 332 14.05 9.59 27.92
CA ASN A 332 14.79 8.34 28.17
C ASN A 332 15.10 7.60 26.85
N TYR A 333 14.47 7.97 25.75
CA TYR A 333 14.49 7.24 24.47
C TYR A 333 15.02 8.07 23.29
N LYS A 334 15.90 9.02 23.55
CA LYS A 334 16.48 9.93 22.53
C LYS A 334 17.19 9.22 21.37
N HIS A 335 17.53 7.95 21.55
CA HIS A 335 18.23 7.14 20.54
C HIS A 335 17.35 6.01 19.97
N LEU A 336 16.07 5.94 20.37
CA LEU A 336 15.16 4.93 19.84
C LEU A 336 14.84 5.24 18.39
N VAL A 337 15.32 4.37 17.50
CA VAL A 337 15.11 4.47 16.06
C VAL A 337 14.03 3.46 15.65
N VAL A 338 13.11 3.91 14.81
CA VAL A 338 12.10 3.07 14.16
C VAL A 338 12.24 3.16 12.66
N ARG A 339 11.97 2.04 11.97
CA ARG A 339 11.90 1.98 10.53
C ARG A 339 10.52 2.46 10.07
N VAL A 340 10.48 3.47 9.21
CA VAL A 340 9.23 4.02 8.68
C VAL A 340 8.95 3.43 7.29
N ALA A 341 9.49 4.01 6.25
CA ALA A 341 9.29 3.53 4.88
C ALA A 341 10.52 3.94 4.05
N GLY A 342 11.46 3.02 3.87
CA GLY A 342 12.72 3.30 3.17
C GLY A 342 13.70 4.17 3.96
N TYR A 343 13.33 4.68 5.12
CA TYR A 343 14.19 5.44 6.02
C TYR A 343 13.90 5.10 7.49
N SER A 344 14.82 5.46 8.35
CA SER A 344 14.67 5.32 9.79
C SER A 344 14.57 6.70 10.44
N ALA A 345 13.76 6.82 11.48
CA ALA A 345 13.55 8.06 12.22
C ALA A 345 13.68 7.83 13.73
N LEU A 346 14.03 8.87 14.46
CA LEU A 346 13.91 8.86 15.92
C LEU A 346 12.41 8.81 16.28
N PHE A 347 12.05 7.90 17.18
CA PHE A 347 10.66 7.71 17.59
C PHE A 347 10.11 8.91 18.36
N THR A 348 10.95 9.51 19.17
CA THR A 348 10.64 10.68 20.01
C THR A 348 10.95 11.99 19.32
#